data_183359d69984bae55e5f59f30f13e58f
#
_entry.id   183359d69984bae55e5f59f30f13e58f
#
_cell.length_a   1.000
_cell.length_b   1.000
_cell.length_c   1.000
_cell.angle_alpha   90.00
_cell.angle_beta   90.00
_cell.angle_gamma   90.00
#
_symmetry.space_group_name_H-M   'P 1'
#
loop_
_entity.id
_entity.type
_entity.pdbx_description
1 polymer ?
#
loop_
_entity_poly.entity_id
_entity_poly.type
_entity_poly.pdbx_seq_one_letter_code
_entity_poly.pdbx_strand_id
1 'polypeptide(L)'
;MTLEDILRVPTAASPEDRAEDVWDDENRCSYSADGEKLLDAENFPSEVTVRDGCRILCDGVFAFQDYMAEDRKIGEEIPLDERDSFLEKIHLPATLTHIGNAAFIECGFLESIRLPKGLLSIGEEAFCDCWNLEKITCPASLRVIGPRAFQGCINLYQIRLNKDLEAIGEDAFDDCESLETILIPDGTLDRFLGLIPKQYHEFIEEI
;
A
#
# COMPACT_ATOMS: atom_id res chain seq x y z
N MET A 1 -13.06 -16.08 7.03
CA MET A 1 -11.82 -15.51 7.61
C MET A 1 -12.25 -14.37 8.50
N THR A 2 -11.88 -14.38 9.74
CA THR A 2 -12.19 -13.32 10.71
C THR A 2 -11.19 -12.17 10.56
N LEU A 3 -11.51 -11.00 11.11
CA LEU A 3 -10.57 -9.88 11.18
C LEU A 3 -9.26 -10.29 11.87
N GLU A 4 -9.36 -11.06 12.95
CA GLU A 4 -8.20 -11.58 13.66
C GLU A 4 -7.33 -12.51 12.81
N ASP A 5 -7.94 -13.35 11.96
CA ASP A 5 -7.20 -14.22 11.03
C ASP A 5 -6.44 -13.38 10.00
N ILE A 6 -7.03 -12.28 9.51
CA ILE A 6 -6.41 -11.37 8.54
C ILE A 6 -5.21 -10.66 9.17
N LEU A 7 -5.37 -10.12 10.39
CA LEU A 7 -4.32 -9.37 11.10
C LEU A 7 -3.16 -10.26 11.58
N ARG A 8 -3.36 -11.57 11.66
CA ARG A 8 -2.31 -12.52 12.06
C ARG A 8 -1.40 -12.98 10.92
N VAL A 9 -1.74 -12.67 9.66
CA VAL A 9 -0.88 -13.05 8.54
C VAL A 9 0.42 -12.24 8.61
N PRO A 10 1.59 -12.89 8.77
CA PRO A 10 2.85 -12.17 8.85
C PRO A 10 3.21 -11.61 7.47
N THR A 11 3.41 -10.31 7.39
CA THR A 11 3.86 -9.61 6.18
C THR A 11 5.37 -9.38 6.17
N ALA A 12 6.03 -9.39 7.34
CA ALA A 12 7.48 -9.36 7.40
C ALA A 12 8.09 -10.63 6.78
N ALA A 13 9.14 -10.46 5.96
CA ALA A 13 9.90 -11.58 5.41
C ALA A 13 10.71 -12.28 6.52
N SER A 14 10.47 -13.58 6.71
CA SER A 14 11.22 -14.38 7.69
C SER A 14 12.60 -14.81 7.15
N PRO A 15 13.54 -15.25 8.02
CA PRO A 15 14.80 -15.85 7.56
C PRO A 15 14.59 -17.07 6.66
N GLU A 16 13.54 -17.85 6.90
CA GLU A 16 13.18 -19.02 6.10
C GLU A 16 12.70 -18.61 4.71
N ASP A 17 11.92 -17.53 4.60
CA ASP A 17 11.49 -16.97 3.31
C ASP A 17 12.69 -16.55 2.45
N ARG A 18 13.76 -16.04 3.08
CA ARG A 18 14.98 -15.56 2.42
C ARG A 18 16.04 -16.64 2.17
N ALA A 19 15.90 -17.82 2.77
CA ALA A 19 16.93 -18.88 2.69
C ALA A 19 17.11 -19.47 1.29
N GLU A 20 16.03 -19.53 0.52
CA GLU A 20 15.99 -20.07 -0.85
C GLU A 20 15.16 -19.15 -1.76
N ASP A 21 15.38 -17.83 -1.67
CA ASP A 21 14.65 -16.86 -2.46
C ASP A 21 14.94 -16.98 -3.96
N VAL A 22 13.97 -16.62 -4.76
CA VAL A 22 14.05 -16.69 -6.23
C VAL A 22 14.05 -15.28 -6.81
N TRP A 23 15.15 -14.91 -7.42
CA TRP A 23 15.33 -13.63 -8.05
C TRP A 23 14.63 -13.53 -9.42
N ASP A 24 14.02 -12.37 -9.68
CA ASP A 24 13.41 -11.98 -10.95
C ASP A 24 14.24 -10.86 -11.58
N ASP A 25 15.03 -11.18 -12.60
CA ASP A 25 15.92 -10.23 -13.27
C ASP A 25 15.16 -9.12 -14.01
N GLU A 26 13.95 -9.38 -14.51
CA GLU A 26 13.16 -8.43 -15.29
C GLU A 26 12.57 -7.35 -14.40
N ASN A 27 11.97 -7.77 -13.27
CA ASN A 27 11.33 -6.86 -12.33
C ASN A 27 12.24 -6.46 -11.16
N ARG A 28 13.44 -7.02 -11.10
CA ARG A 28 14.44 -6.74 -10.04
C ARG A 28 13.88 -7.00 -8.63
N CYS A 29 13.19 -8.13 -8.48
CA CYS A 29 12.49 -8.52 -7.26
C CYS A 29 12.91 -9.92 -6.80
N SER A 30 12.95 -10.17 -5.49
CA SER A 30 13.10 -11.51 -4.93
C SER A 30 11.79 -12.04 -4.34
N TYR A 31 11.57 -13.34 -4.51
CA TYR A 31 10.37 -14.04 -4.04
C TYR A 31 10.76 -15.19 -3.11
N SER A 32 9.90 -15.55 -2.16
CA SER A 32 10.04 -16.82 -1.43
C SER A 32 10.07 -18.02 -2.39
N ALA A 33 10.68 -19.13 -1.97
CA ALA A 33 10.86 -20.32 -2.81
C ALA A 33 9.56 -20.86 -3.43
N ASP A 34 8.43 -20.71 -2.73
CA ASP A 34 7.09 -21.08 -3.22
C ASP A 34 6.44 -20.00 -4.11
N GLY A 35 7.04 -18.82 -4.20
CA GLY A 35 6.54 -17.68 -4.96
C GLY A 35 5.34 -16.95 -4.34
N GLU A 36 4.91 -17.33 -3.14
CA GLU A 36 3.74 -16.71 -2.48
C GLU A 36 4.02 -15.34 -1.88
N LYS A 37 5.30 -15.01 -1.60
CA LYS A 37 5.70 -13.72 -1.03
C LYS A 37 6.67 -12.99 -1.94
N LEU A 38 6.45 -11.70 -2.18
CA LEU A 38 7.43 -10.78 -2.72
C LEU A 38 8.22 -10.21 -1.54
N LEU A 39 9.50 -10.56 -1.45
CA LEU A 39 10.34 -10.31 -0.27
C LEU A 39 11.05 -8.97 -0.32
N ASP A 40 11.56 -8.61 -1.50
CA ASP A 40 12.40 -7.44 -1.70
C ASP A 40 12.40 -7.00 -3.17
N ALA A 41 12.71 -5.73 -3.42
CA ALA A 41 12.89 -5.18 -4.76
C ALA A 41 14.04 -4.16 -4.75
N GLU A 42 14.99 -4.32 -5.67
CA GLU A 42 16.19 -3.48 -5.73
C GLU A 42 16.42 -2.93 -7.14
N ASN A 43 16.60 -1.62 -7.25
CA ASN A 43 16.83 -0.97 -8.54
C ASN A 43 15.81 -1.42 -9.60
N PHE A 44 14.54 -1.50 -9.21
CA PHE A 44 13.46 -1.97 -10.06
C PHE A 44 13.12 -0.97 -11.18
N PRO A 45 12.55 -1.42 -12.31
CA PRO A 45 12.11 -0.54 -13.38
C PRO A 45 10.92 0.32 -12.94
N SER A 46 10.65 1.41 -13.67
CA SER A 46 9.49 2.28 -13.38
C SER A 46 8.13 1.57 -13.51
N GLU A 47 8.07 0.47 -14.26
CA GLU A 47 6.90 -0.41 -14.36
C GLU A 47 7.27 -1.82 -13.91
N VAL A 48 6.62 -2.30 -12.84
CA VAL A 48 6.85 -3.62 -12.25
C VAL A 48 5.63 -4.50 -12.43
N THR A 49 5.85 -5.78 -12.78
CA THR A 49 4.80 -6.81 -12.81
C THR A 49 5.07 -7.86 -11.75
N VAL A 50 4.24 -7.90 -10.71
CA VAL A 50 4.32 -8.92 -9.66
C VAL A 50 3.81 -10.26 -10.20
N ARG A 51 4.57 -11.34 -9.97
CA ARG A 51 4.27 -12.69 -10.50
C ARG A 51 2.90 -13.19 -10.06
N ASP A 52 2.23 -13.91 -10.95
CA ASP A 52 1.03 -14.67 -10.61
C ASP A 52 1.36 -15.72 -9.54
N GLY A 53 0.44 -15.90 -8.59
CA GLY A 53 0.65 -16.76 -7.43
C GLY A 53 1.10 -16.01 -6.18
N CYS A 54 1.73 -14.82 -6.32
CA CYS A 54 2.09 -13.99 -5.18
C CYS A 54 0.83 -13.58 -4.39
N ARG A 55 0.89 -13.76 -3.08
CA ARG A 55 -0.21 -13.50 -2.13
C ARG A 55 0.09 -12.38 -1.16
N ILE A 56 1.38 -12.11 -0.90
CA ILE A 56 1.84 -11.15 0.09
C ILE A 56 2.94 -10.29 -0.53
N LEU A 57 2.75 -8.97 -0.52
CA LEU A 57 3.86 -8.03 -0.61
C LEU A 57 4.42 -7.85 0.80
N CYS A 58 5.70 -8.14 0.98
CA CYS A 58 6.33 -8.02 2.29
C CYS A 58 6.51 -6.55 2.71
N ASP A 59 6.80 -6.36 4.00
CA ASP A 59 7.02 -5.05 4.59
C ASP A 59 8.18 -4.34 3.88
N GLY A 60 7.96 -3.09 3.49
CA GLY A 60 8.98 -2.23 2.87
C GLY A 60 9.46 -2.64 1.48
N VAL A 61 8.79 -3.56 0.79
CA VAL A 61 9.30 -4.19 -0.45
C VAL A 61 9.65 -3.22 -1.57
N PHE A 62 8.92 -2.13 -1.72
CA PHE A 62 9.19 -1.04 -2.67
C PHE A 62 9.54 0.27 -1.97
N ALA A 63 9.81 0.21 -0.65
CA ALA A 63 10.24 1.39 0.10
C ALA A 63 11.48 1.97 -0.57
N PHE A 64 11.50 3.30 -0.69
CA PHE A 64 12.69 3.97 -1.18
C PHE A 64 13.87 3.64 -0.24
N GLN A 65 14.85 2.90 -0.73
CA GLN A 65 15.95 2.35 0.11
C GLN A 65 16.78 3.44 0.82
N ASP A 66 16.73 4.67 0.34
CA ASP A 66 17.45 5.81 0.92
C ASP A 66 16.84 6.32 2.23
N TYR A 67 15.57 6.01 2.51
CA TYR A 67 14.92 6.37 3.80
C TYR A 67 15.54 5.63 4.98
N MET A 68 16.14 4.47 4.75
CA MET A 68 16.81 3.67 5.79
C MET A 68 18.30 4.01 5.98
N ALA A 69 18.86 4.93 5.19
CA ALA A 69 20.23 5.40 5.39
C ALA A 69 20.25 6.42 6.56
N GLU A 70 20.66 5.99 7.73
CA GLU A 70 20.75 6.79 8.98
C GLU A 70 21.55 8.11 8.87
N ASP A 71 22.22 8.38 7.74
CA ASP A 71 23.14 9.49 7.53
C ASP A 71 22.64 10.61 6.61
N ARG A 72 21.46 10.51 5.98
CA ARG A 72 20.94 11.60 5.11
C ARG A 72 20.18 12.65 5.90
N LYS A 73 20.54 13.91 5.69
CA LYS A 73 19.82 15.06 6.25
C LYS A 73 18.55 15.31 5.45
N ILE A 74 17.42 15.45 6.13
CA ILE A 74 16.14 15.89 5.54
C ILE A 74 16.41 17.14 4.69
N GLY A 75 16.14 17.05 3.37
CA GLY A 75 16.30 18.17 2.42
C GLY A 75 17.56 18.11 1.51
N GLU A 76 18.36 17.05 1.55
CA GLU A 76 19.37 16.84 0.51
C GLU A 76 18.71 16.35 -0.79
N GLU A 77 18.93 17.09 -1.90
CA GLU A 77 18.47 16.65 -3.24
C GLU A 77 19.20 15.38 -3.64
N ILE A 78 18.42 14.33 -3.99
CA ILE A 78 18.97 13.10 -4.54
C ILE A 78 19.42 13.38 -5.97
N PRO A 79 20.69 13.12 -6.33
CA PRO A 79 21.16 13.25 -7.70
C PRO A 79 20.31 12.43 -8.67
N LEU A 80 20.04 12.98 -9.87
CA LEU A 80 19.17 12.33 -10.88
C LEU A 80 19.67 10.97 -11.34
N ASP A 81 20.96 10.71 -11.22
CA ASP A 81 21.62 9.43 -11.55
C ASP A 81 21.54 8.40 -10.41
N GLU A 82 21.17 8.82 -9.21
CA GLU A 82 20.90 7.92 -8.07
C GLU A 82 19.40 7.58 -7.92
N ARG A 83 18.55 8.15 -8.79
CA ARG A 83 17.09 7.97 -8.78
C ARG A 83 16.62 6.74 -9.60
N ASP A 84 17.38 5.67 -9.63
CA ASP A 84 17.11 4.53 -10.53
C ASP A 84 15.91 3.66 -10.16
N SER A 85 15.08 4.07 -9.17
CA SER A 85 13.95 3.26 -8.70
C SER A 85 12.68 4.09 -8.49
N PHE A 86 12.20 4.72 -9.56
CA PHE A 86 10.90 5.42 -9.52
C PHE A 86 9.78 4.50 -9.95
N LEU A 87 9.04 3.93 -9.02
CA LEU A 87 7.86 3.17 -9.34
C LEU A 87 6.74 4.10 -9.84
N GLU A 88 6.51 4.09 -11.14
CA GLU A 88 5.42 4.83 -11.78
C GLU A 88 4.17 3.94 -11.91
N LYS A 89 4.38 2.63 -12.11
CA LYS A 89 3.30 1.70 -12.37
C LYS A 89 3.58 0.31 -11.83
N ILE A 90 2.57 -0.31 -11.26
CA ILE A 90 2.64 -1.68 -10.76
C ILE A 90 1.44 -2.51 -11.19
N HIS A 91 1.70 -3.74 -11.63
CA HIS A 91 0.68 -4.74 -11.92
C HIS A 91 0.65 -5.79 -10.82
N LEU A 92 -0.44 -5.79 -10.06
CA LEU A 92 -0.67 -6.72 -8.94
C LEU A 92 -1.47 -7.94 -9.42
N PRO A 93 -1.07 -9.18 -9.04
CA PRO A 93 -1.78 -10.38 -9.43
C PRO A 93 -3.12 -10.51 -8.69
N ALA A 94 -4.06 -11.22 -9.31
CA ALA A 94 -5.38 -11.48 -8.72
C ALA A 94 -5.32 -12.31 -7.41
N THR A 95 -4.22 -13.00 -7.20
CA THR A 95 -3.94 -13.84 -6.01
C THR A 95 -3.53 -13.05 -4.78
N LEU A 96 -3.14 -11.76 -4.94
CA LEU A 96 -2.65 -10.94 -3.83
C LEU A 96 -3.73 -10.71 -2.79
N THR A 97 -3.40 -10.99 -1.54
CA THR A 97 -4.29 -10.88 -0.38
C THR A 97 -3.83 -9.85 0.66
N HIS A 98 -2.53 -9.60 0.77
CA HIS A 98 -1.99 -8.68 1.76
C HIS A 98 -0.91 -7.77 1.16
N ILE A 99 -1.01 -6.48 1.48
CA ILE A 99 0.06 -5.50 1.26
C ILE A 99 0.66 -5.21 2.64
N GLY A 100 1.96 -5.44 2.79
CA GLY A 100 2.70 -5.28 4.04
C GLY A 100 2.84 -3.84 4.50
N ASN A 101 3.42 -3.67 5.69
CA ASN A 101 3.69 -2.35 6.25
C ASN A 101 4.73 -1.62 5.39
N ALA A 102 4.54 -0.32 5.18
CA ALA A 102 5.45 0.51 4.40
C ALA A 102 5.79 -0.04 3.00
N ALA A 103 4.98 -0.95 2.42
CA ALA A 103 5.30 -1.66 1.18
C ALA A 103 5.57 -0.72 -0.01
N PHE A 104 4.95 0.44 -0.07
CA PHE A 104 5.09 1.48 -1.08
C PHE A 104 5.42 2.85 -0.46
N ILE A 105 6.01 2.88 0.73
CA ILE A 105 6.36 4.15 1.38
C ILE A 105 7.23 5.00 0.45
N GLU A 106 6.91 6.29 0.33
CA GLU A 106 7.60 7.26 -0.53
C GLU A 106 7.62 6.92 -2.04
N CYS A 107 6.75 6.02 -2.53
CA CYS A 107 6.55 5.81 -3.96
C CYS A 107 5.85 7.02 -4.60
N GLY A 108 6.51 8.18 -4.56
CA GLY A 108 5.95 9.48 -4.95
C GLY A 108 5.58 9.60 -6.43
N PHE A 109 6.07 8.73 -7.32
CA PHE A 109 5.75 8.73 -8.74
C PHE A 109 4.58 7.80 -9.10
N LEU A 110 4.06 7.03 -8.13
CA LEU A 110 2.93 6.14 -8.34
C LEU A 110 1.61 6.96 -8.43
N GLU A 111 1.14 7.22 -9.65
CA GLU A 111 -0.08 8.01 -9.89
C GLU A 111 -1.36 7.23 -9.63
N SER A 112 -1.34 5.93 -9.86
CA SER A 112 -2.51 5.07 -9.71
C SER A 112 -2.13 3.62 -9.42
N ILE A 113 -2.98 2.93 -8.65
CA ILE A 113 -2.83 1.50 -8.38
C ILE A 113 -4.20 0.81 -8.47
N ARG A 114 -4.22 -0.34 -9.15
CA ARG A 114 -5.40 -1.19 -9.17
C ARG A 114 -5.29 -2.28 -8.11
N LEU A 115 -6.00 -2.12 -7.01
CA LEU A 115 -6.07 -3.11 -5.95
C LEU A 115 -6.85 -4.37 -6.43
N PRO A 116 -6.28 -5.58 -6.27
CA PRO A 116 -6.92 -6.80 -6.76
C PRO A 116 -8.15 -7.19 -5.92
N LYS A 117 -9.09 -7.89 -6.57
CA LYS A 117 -10.39 -8.25 -5.96
C LYS A 117 -10.30 -9.19 -4.75
N GLY A 118 -9.15 -9.83 -4.53
CA GLY A 118 -8.88 -10.72 -3.41
C GLY A 118 -8.19 -10.06 -2.22
N LEU A 119 -7.82 -8.77 -2.32
CA LEU A 119 -7.06 -8.06 -1.29
C LEU A 119 -7.86 -7.95 0.01
N LEU A 120 -7.27 -8.34 1.13
CA LEU A 120 -7.89 -8.36 2.46
C LEU A 120 -7.37 -7.26 3.37
N SER A 121 -6.07 -6.92 3.26
CA SER A 121 -5.46 -5.89 4.11
C SER A 121 -4.44 -5.03 3.38
N ILE A 122 -4.39 -3.78 3.83
CA ILE A 122 -3.34 -2.80 3.55
C ILE A 122 -2.67 -2.50 4.90
N GLY A 123 -1.36 -2.65 4.99
CA GLY A 123 -0.57 -2.50 6.20
C GLY A 123 -0.43 -1.06 6.68
N GLU A 124 0.23 -0.90 7.82
CA GLU A 124 0.63 0.40 8.37
C GLU A 124 1.58 1.11 7.39
N GLU A 125 1.36 2.42 7.14
CA GLU A 125 2.20 3.24 6.25
C GLU A 125 2.35 2.70 4.81
N ALA A 126 1.53 1.76 4.39
CA ALA A 126 1.72 1.02 3.14
C ALA A 126 1.85 1.91 1.89
N PHE A 127 1.22 3.06 1.86
CA PHE A 127 1.28 4.08 0.81
C PHE A 127 1.61 5.47 1.38
N CYS A 128 2.28 5.53 2.54
CA CYS A 128 2.69 6.81 3.12
C CYS A 128 3.60 7.54 2.13
N ASP A 129 3.35 8.85 1.96
CA ASP A 129 4.08 9.73 1.03
C ASP A 129 4.08 9.29 -0.44
N CYS A 130 3.02 8.61 -0.90
CA CYS A 130 2.75 8.43 -2.32
C CYS A 130 2.12 9.71 -2.91
N TRP A 131 2.93 10.74 -3.13
CA TRP A 131 2.48 12.11 -3.40
C TRP A 131 1.58 12.25 -4.62
N ASN A 132 1.83 11.49 -5.70
CA ASN A 132 1.08 11.56 -6.95
C ASN A 132 -0.12 10.61 -7.01
N LEU A 133 -0.37 9.82 -5.96
CA LEU A 133 -1.52 8.93 -5.93
C LEU A 133 -2.82 9.73 -5.86
N GLU A 134 -3.64 9.64 -6.91
CA GLU A 134 -4.83 10.47 -7.06
C GLU A 134 -6.11 9.85 -6.50
N LYS A 135 -6.27 8.54 -6.67
CA LYS A 135 -7.50 7.82 -6.30
C LYS A 135 -7.22 6.42 -5.78
N ILE A 136 -8.03 6.02 -4.79
CA ILE A 136 -8.05 4.63 -4.31
C ILE A 136 -9.49 4.08 -4.39
N THR A 137 -9.61 2.87 -4.95
CA THR A 137 -10.86 2.10 -4.92
C THR A 137 -10.63 0.80 -4.17
N CYS A 138 -11.21 0.70 -2.99
CA CYS A 138 -11.11 -0.50 -2.15
C CYS A 138 -11.96 -1.63 -2.73
N PRO A 139 -11.37 -2.82 -2.99
CA PRO A 139 -12.14 -3.97 -3.47
C PRO A 139 -13.09 -4.48 -2.38
N ALA A 140 -14.16 -5.17 -2.78
CA ALA A 140 -15.18 -5.68 -1.84
C ALA A 140 -14.63 -6.66 -0.77
N SER A 141 -13.48 -7.25 -1.02
CA SER A 141 -12.80 -8.15 -0.09
C SER A 141 -12.04 -7.43 1.02
N LEU A 142 -11.64 -6.15 0.82
CA LEU A 142 -10.80 -5.42 1.77
C LEU A 142 -11.51 -5.29 3.12
N ARG A 143 -10.80 -5.64 4.20
CA ARG A 143 -11.30 -5.58 5.58
C ARG A 143 -10.56 -4.56 6.44
N VAL A 144 -9.27 -4.34 6.14
CA VAL A 144 -8.40 -3.52 6.98
C VAL A 144 -7.61 -2.53 6.14
N ILE A 145 -7.60 -1.27 6.58
CA ILE A 145 -6.64 -0.24 6.22
C ILE A 145 -5.86 0.08 7.49
N GLY A 146 -4.54 -0.08 7.47
CA GLY A 146 -3.66 0.15 8.61
C GLY A 146 -3.51 1.62 8.99
N PRO A 147 -2.90 1.89 10.16
CA PRO A 147 -2.55 3.25 10.57
C PRO A 147 -1.68 3.94 9.53
N ARG A 148 -1.90 5.23 9.30
CA ARG A 148 -1.11 6.06 8.38
C ARG A 148 -0.97 5.51 6.95
N ALA A 149 -1.85 4.58 6.54
CA ALA A 149 -1.71 3.83 5.29
C ALA A 149 -1.61 4.72 4.03
N PHE A 150 -2.20 5.90 4.03
CA PHE A 150 -2.18 6.88 2.96
C PHE A 150 -1.76 8.27 3.46
N GLN A 151 -1.09 8.36 4.62
CA GLN A 151 -0.58 9.63 5.13
C GLN A 151 0.33 10.29 4.09
N GLY A 152 0.23 11.62 3.93
CA GLY A 152 1.07 12.37 3.01
C GLY A 152 0.79 12.14 1.51
N CYS A 153 -0.30 11.45 1.16
CA CYS A 153 -0.75 11.34 -0.24
C CYS A 153 -1.38 12.68 -0.67
N ILE A 154 -0.57 13.70 -0.92
CA ILE A 154 -1.02 15.09 -1.09
C ILE A 154 -1.98 15.30 -2.26
N ASN A 155 -1.88 14.49 -3.33
CA ASN A 155 -2.77 14.56 -4.50
C ASN A 155 -3.98 13.62 -4.42
N LEU A 156 -4.13 12.85 -3.32
CA LEU A 156 -5.24 11.91 -3.16
C LEU A 156 -6.54 12.67 -2.91
N TYR A 157 -7.37 12.81 -3.96
CA TYR A 157 -8.61 13.56 -3.86
C TYR A 157 -9.87 12.69 -3.66
N GLN A 158 -9.81 11.38 -3.96
CA GLN A 158 -10.95 10.49 -3.82
C GLN A 158 -10.57 9.10 -3.31
N ILE A 159 -11.30 8.65 -2.30
CA ILE A 159 -11.21 7.29 -1.77
C ILE A 159 -12.59 6.65 -1.83
N ARG A 160 -12.70 5.46 -2.45
CA ARG A 160 -13.93 4.68 -2.46
C ARG A 160 -13.79 3.47 -1.55
N LEU A 161 -14.55 3.45 -0.48
CA LEU A 161 -14.60 2.37 0.50
C LEU A 161 -15.66 1.33 0.12
N ASN A 162 -15.48 0.09 0.60
CA ASN A 162 -16.47 -0.98 0.41
C ASN A 162 -17.28 -1.21 1.71
N LYS A 163 -18.48 -1.79 1.58
CA LYS A 163 -19.40 -2.00 2.70
C LYS A 163 -18.89 -2.95 3.79
N ASP A 164 -17.94 -3.81 3.47
CA ASP A 164 -17.45 -4.87 4.35
C ASP A 164 -16.11 -4.52 5.03
N LEU A 165 -15.62 -3.28 4.86
CA LEU A 165 -14.42 -2.77 5.54
C LEU A 165 -14.65 -2.74 7.06
N GLU A 166 -13.76 -3.35 7.86
CA GLU A 166 -13.94 -3.57 9.29
C GLU A 166 -13.10 -2.64 10.15
N ALA A 167 -11.95 -2.18 9.63
CA ALA A 167 -11.07 -1.28 10.36
C ALA A 167 -10.37 -0.28 9.44
N ILE A 168 -10.24 0.96 9.93
CA ILE A 168 -9.38 2.01 9.39
C ILE A 168 -8.50 2.47 10.55
N GLY A 169 -7.19 2.46 10.34
CA GLY A 169 -6.23 2.88 11.34
C GLY A 169 -6.24 4.37 11.60
N GLU A 170 -5.69 4.77 12.72
CA GLU A 170 -5.48 6.17 13.06
C GLU A 170 -4.62 6.84 11.99
N ASP A 171 -4.92 8.10 11.72
CA ASP A 171 -4.16 8.95 10.79
C ASP A 171 -4.00 8.38 9.36
N ALA A 172 -4.90 7.44 8.98
CA ALA A 172 -4.82 6.75 7.69
C ALA A 172 -4.82 7.68 6.48
N PHE A 173 -5.37 8.89 6.60
CA PHE A 173 -5.50 9.88 5.54
C PHE A 173 -4.94 11.26 5.95
N ASP A 174 -4.10 11.31 7.00
CA ASP A 174 -3.49 12.57 7.43
C ASP A 174 -2.62 13.14 6.31
N ASP A 175 -2.56 14.46 6.24
CA ASP A 175 -1.79 15.19 5.22
C ASP A 175 -2.18 14.87 3.76
N CYS A 176 -3.39 14.32 3.51
CA CYS A 176 -3.99 14.23 2.19
C CYS A 176 -4.62 15.59 1.83
N GLU A 177 -3.77 16.56 1.45
CA GLU A 177 -4.17 17.97 1.28
C GLU A 177 -5.27 18.18 0.21
N SER A 178 -5.33 17.31 -0.79
CA SER A 178 -6.32 17.35 -1.88
C SER A 178 -7.56 16.52 -1.62
N LEU A 179 -7.73 15.92 -0.43
CA LEU A 179 -8.86 15.03 -0.17
C LEU A 179 -10.19 15.78 -0.22
N GLU A 180 -11.02 15.43 -1.21
CA GLU A 180 -12.34 16.04 -1.44
C GLU A 180 -13.46 15.08 -1.07
N THR A 181 -13.28 13.77 -1.30
CA THR A 181 -14.41 12.82 -1.19
C THR A 181 -13.98 11.44 -0.68
N ILE A 182 -14.68 10.96 0.33
CA ILE A 182 -14.67 9.57 0.81
C ILE A 182 -16.01 8.93 0.45
N LEU A 183 -16.06 8.18 -0.65
CA LEU A 183 -17.26 7.51 -1.12
C LEU A 183 -17.54 6.25 -0.31
N ILE A 184 -18.71 6.17 0.28
CA ILE A 184 -19.20 5.00 1.02
C ILE A 184 -20.49 4.46 0.38
N PRO A 185 -20.81 3.16 0.53
CA PRO A 185 -22.04 2.59 0.02
C PRO A 185 -23.29 3.14 0.71
N ASP A 186 -24.38 3.33 -0.05
CA ASP A 186 -25.69 3.77 0.44
C ASP A 186 -26.14 3.01 1.69
N GLY A 187 -26.69 3.72 2.67
CA GLY A 187 -27.21 3.16 3.93
C GLY A 187 -26.14 2.71 4.92
N THR A 188 -24.89 3.12 4.74
CA THR A 188 -23.78 2.74 5.63
C THR A 188 -23.21 3.89 6.45
N LEU A 189 -23.79 5.09 6.35
CA LEU A 189 -23.27 6.32 6.97
C LEU A 189 -22.99 6.17 8.47
N ASP A 190 -23.99 5.72 9.25
CA ASP A 190 -23.84 5.57 10.72
C ASP A 190 -22.66 4.66 11.09
N ARG A 191 -22.45 3.60 10.32
CA ARG A 191 -21.34 2.67 10.53
C ARG A 191 -19.99 3.33 10.23
N PHE A 192 -19.89 4.05 9.10
CA PHE A 192 -18.66 4.71 8.69
C PHE A 192 -18.33 5.93 9.56
N LEU A 193 -19.30 6.63 10.11
CA LEU A 193 -19.07 7.67 11.13
C LEU A 193 -18.44 7.12 12.42
N GLY A 194 -18.62 5.81 12.70
CA GLY A 194 -17.93 5.13 13.79
C GLY A 194 -16.54 4.58 13.42
N LEU A 195 -16.24 4.45 12.14
CA LEU A 195 -15.02 3.83 11.62
C LEU A 195 -13.98 4.87 11.17
N ILE A 196 -14.44 5.95 10.57
CA ILE A 196 -13.61 7.03 10.04
C ILE A 196 -13.40 8.09 11.12
N PRO A 197 -12.16 8.56 11.39
CA PRO A 197 -11.89 9.63 12.31
C PRO A 197 -12.70 10.90 11.99
N LYS A 198 -13.13 11.62 13.03
CA LYS A 198 -14.07 12.75 12.91
C LYS A 198 -13.60 13.88 12.00
N GLN A 199 -12.30 14.09 11.90
CA GLN A 199 -11.71 15.11 11.04
C GLN A 199 -12.02 14.92 9.54
N TYR A 200 -12.38 13.69 9.13
CA TYR A 200 -12.69 13.35 7.73
C TYR A 200 -14.19 13.23 7.45
N HIS A 201 -15.06 13.45 8.43
CA HIS A 201 -16.51 13.27 8.26
C HIS A 201 -17.13 14.22 7.24
N GLU A 202 -16.55 15.40 7.05
CA GLU A 202 -17.02 16.37 6.06
C GLU A 202 -16.81 15.93 4.59
N PHE A 203 -15.91 14.97 4.35
CA PHE A 203 -15.61 14.41 3.03
C PHE A 203 -16.45 13.19 2.68
N ILE A 204 -17.30 12.69 3.61
CA ILE A 204 -18.07 11.45 3.39
C ILE A 204 -19.27 11.71 2.50
N GLU A 205 -19.39 10.91 1.44
CA GLU A 205 -20.53 10.90 0.52
C GLU A 205 -21.05 9.48 0.32
N GLU A 206 -22.37 9.28 0.40
CA GLU A 206 -23.03 8.00 0.09
C GLU A 206 -23.29 7.85 -1.43
N ILE A 207 -23.07 6.63 -1.99
CA ILE A 207 -23.25 6.31 -3.41
C ILE A 207 -23.83 4.91 -3.62
#